data_eb87a2d32c30f6e500c556fe9bb0e405
#
_entry.id   eb87a2d32c30f6e500c556fe9bb0e405
#
_cell.length_a   1.000
_cell.length_b   1.000
_cell.length_c   1.000
_cell.angle_alpha   90.00
_cell.angle_beta   90.00
_cell.angle_gamma   90.00
#
_symmetry.space_group_name_H-M   'P 1'
#
loop_
_entity.id
_entity.type
_entity.pdbx_description
1 polymer ?
#
loop_
_entity_poly.entity_id
_entity_poly.type
_entity_poly.pdbx_seq_one_letter_code
_entity_poly.pdbx_strand_id
1 'polypeptide(L)'
;MRKIIVHEFITLDGVIQAPGSPTEDTDGGFTHGGWTLPYWHDDIGAHFGQVFAEADTLLLGRKTWKLHGDAFEPNPADDPFGGMKKYVVSNTLKSAEGWRDSTIISGDVVEEIRNIKNQPGKNIIMDGSSVLLRTMIQNDLVDEYALHVYPLVLGIGKRLFPDGKRLNLKLIESSALPTGVVYQRYQPE
;
A
#
# COMPACT_ATOMS: atom_id res chain seq x y z
N MET A 1 6.90 -11.44 -16.17
CA MET A 1 7.13 -11.18 -14.72
C MET A 1 5.99 -10.30 -14.22
N ARG A 2 5.42 -10.60 -13.06
CA ARG A 2 4.36 -9.81 -12.43
C ARG A 2 4.93 -8.47 -11.97
N LYS A 3 4.17 -7.37 -12.12
CA LYS A 3 4.56 -6.08 -11.55
C LYS A 3 4.17 -6.02 -10.08
N ILE A 4 4.95 -5.28 -9.29
CA ILE A 4 4.55 -4.81 -7.96
C ILE A 4 4.13 -3.35 -8.10
N ILE A 5 2.86 -3.08 -7.81
CA ILE A 5 2.25 -1.76 -7.83
C ILE A 5 2.09 -1.30 -6.38
N VAL A 6 2.80 -0.27 -6.00
CA VAL A 6 2.58 0.42 -4.72
C VAL A 6 1.36 1.31 -4.87
N HIS A 7 0.32 1.02 -4.09
CA HIS A 7 -0.90 1.81 -4.04
C HIS A 7 -0.98 2.51 -2.68
N GLU A 8 -0.95 3.86 -2.67
CA GLU A 8 -0.88 4.61 -1.41
C GLU A 8 -1.64 5.94 -1.48
N PHE A 9 -2.22 6.31 -0.35
CA PHE A 9 -2.59 7.68 -0.04
C PHE A 9 -1.37 8.41 0.50
N ILE A 10 -1.08 9.60 -0.02
CA ILE A 10 0.12 10.35 0.32
C ILE A 10 -0.17 11.85 0.43
N THR A 11 0.43 12.52 1.41
CA THR A 11 0.38 13.97 1.54
C THR A 11 1.42 14.65 0.64
N LEU A 12 1.35 15.97 0.44
CA LEU A 12 2.34 16.72 -0.33
C LEU A 12 3.76 16.61 0.24
N ASP A 13 3.90 16.41 1.55
CA ASP A 13 5.20 16.18 2.21
C ASP A 13 5.58 14.70 2.35
N GLY A 14 4.85 13.81 1.67
CA GLY A 14 5.20 12.40 1.52
C GLY A 14 4.76 11.48 2.65
N VAL A 15 3.91 11.94 3.56
CA VAL A 15 3.41 11.11 4.68
C VAL A 15 2.32 10.16 4.19
N ILE A 16 2.41 8.89 4.64
CA ILE A 16 1.46 7.81 4.36
C ILE A 16 0.87 7.19 5.63
N GLN A 17 1.19 7.74 6.81
CA GLN A 17 0.78 7.17 8.09
C GLN A 17 -0.69 7.44 8.38
N ALA A 18 -1.44 6.39 8.75
CA ALA A 18 -2.81 6.43 9.26
C ALA A 18 -3.79 7.26 8.40
N PRO A 19 -3.91 7.01 7.10
CA PRO A 19 -4.79 7.79 6.23
C PRO A 19 -6.29 7.60 6.56
N GLY A 20 -6.71 6.40 6.94
CA GLY A 20 -8.11 5.99 6.99
C GLY A 20 -8.83 6.29 8.30
N SER A 21 -8.13 6.31 9.46
CA SER A 21 -8.79 6.62 10.73
C SER A 21 -7.85 7.26 11.76
N PRO A 22 -8.40 8.00 12.74
CA PRO A 22 -7.59 8.67 13.77
C PRO A 22 -6.74 7.73 14.63
N THR A 23 -7.11 6.47 14.75
CA THR A 23 -6.46 5.48 15.61
C THR A 23 -5.76 4.36 14.84
N GLU A 24 -5.66 4.47 13.52
CA GLU A 24 -5.12 3.43 12.64
C GLU A 24 -3.63 3.13 12.92
N ASP A 25 -2.80 4.15 13.04
CA ASP A 25 -1.39 4.03 13.39
C ASP A 25 -0.91 5.25 14.17
N THR A 26 -0.84 5.12 15.48
CA THR A 26 -0.40 6.18 16.42
C THR A 26 1.08 6.09 16.78
N ASP A 27 1.87 5.28 16.08
CA ASP A 27 3.30 5.15 16.33
C ASP A 27 4.01 6.51 16.30
N GLY A 28 4.99 6.69 17.18
CA GLY A 28 5.74 7.93 17.27
C GLY A 28 4.94 9.14 17.82
N GLY A 29 3.77 8.90 18.42
CA GLY A 29 2.89 9.95 18.90
C GLY A 29 2.12 10.67 17.80
N PHE A 30 1.92 10.02 16.64
CA PHE A 30 1.17 10.58 15.53
C PHE A 30 -0.31 10.78 15.88
N THR A 31 -0.81 12.00 15.71
CA THR A 31 -2.17 12.43 16.10
C THR A 31 -3.04 12.91 14.93
N HIS A 32 -2.51 12.88 13.71
CA HIS A 32 -3.20 13.38 12.51
C HIS A 32 -3.92 12.31 11.70
N GLY A 33 -4.21 11.13 12.28
CA GLY A 33 -4.86 10.03 11.56
C GLY A 33 -6.23 10.40 11.00
N GLY A 34 -6.65 9.70 9.95
CA GLY A 34 -7.94 9.95 9.27
C GLY A 34 -7.93 11.17 8.34
N TRP A 35 -6.75 11.63 7.95
CA TRP A 35 -6.58 12.85 7.16
C TRP A 35 -7.14 12.77 5.73
N THR A 36 -7.48 11.58 5.23
CA THR A 36 -8.14 11.40 3.91
C THR A 36 -9.63 11.69 3.96
N LEU A 37 -10.29 11.53 5.11
CA LEU A 37 -11.75 11.55 5.24
C LEU A 37 -12.42 12.82 4.70
N PRO A 38 -11.88 14.04 4.92
CA PRO A 38 -12.49 15.26 4.37
C PRO A 38 -12.43 15.38 2.85
N TYR A 39 -11.59 14.57 2.19
CA TYR A 39 -11.31 14.64 0.75
C TYR A 39 -11.91 13.48 -0.03
N TRP A 40 -12.73 12.63 0.61
CA TRP A 40 -13.29 11.47 -0.07
C TRP A 40 -14.13 11.87 -1.30
N HIS A 41 -13.95 11.13 -2.39
CA HIS A 41 -14.70 11.27 -3.63
C HIS A 41 -14.85 9.89 -4.30
N ASP A 42 -15.94 9.67 -5.03
CA ASP A 42 -16.21 8.37 -5.68
C ASP A 42 -15.14 7.97 -6.70
N ASP A 43 -14.49 8.94 -7.34
CA ASP A 43 -13.38 8.68 -8.26
C ASP A 43 -12.18 8.02 -7.56
N ILE A 44 -11.98 8.23 -6.25
CA ILE A 44 -10.96 7.50 -5.48
C ILE A 44 -11.28 6.00 -5.50
N GLY A 45 -12.53 5.65 -5.22
CA GLY A 45 -13.01 4.27 -5.32
C GLY A 45 -12.89 3.68 -6.73
N ALA A 46 -13.15 4.47 -7.77
CA ALA A 46 -13.00 4.05 -9.16
C ALA A 46 -11.52 3.74 -9.51
N HIS A 47 -10.58 4.59 -9.08
CA HIS A 47 -9.14 4.32 -9.26
C HIS A 47 -8.68 3.06 -8.51
N PHE A 48 -9.18 2.84 -7.27
CA PHE A 48 -8.97 1.57 -6.56
C PHE A 48 -9.42 0.37 -7.39
N GLY A 49 -10.66 0.42 -7.88
CA GLY A 49 -11.21 -0.66 -8.70
C GLY A 49 -10.37 -0.96 -9.94
N GLN A 50 -9.85 0.08 -10.61
CA GLN A 50 -8.95 -0.10 -11.76
C GLN A 50 -7.65 -0.80 -11.38
N VAL A 51 -6.95 -0.32 -10.35
CA VAL A 51 -5.68 -0.90 -9.89
C VAL A 51 -5.87 -2.34 -9.42
N PHE A 52 -6.95 -2.62 -8.68
CA PHE A 52 -7.23 -3.95 -8.15
C PHE A 52 -7.65 -4.94 -9.23
N ALA A 53 -8.34 -4.50 -10.29
CA ALA A 53 -8.66 -5.37 -11.43
C ALA A 53 -7.41 -5.89 -12.18
N GLU A 54 -6.30 -5.16 -12.09
CA GLU A 54 -5.01 -5.55 -12.67
C GLU A 54 -4.25 -6.61 -11.83
N ALA A 55 -4.71 -6.94 -10.61
CA ALA A 55 -3.98 -7.74 -9.65
C ALA A 55 -4.75 -8.98 -9.17
N ASP A 56 -4.05 -9.92 -8.58
CA ASP A 56 -4.58 -11.11 -7.91
C ASP A 56 -3.91 -11.39 -6.56
N THR A 57 -2.98 -10.54 -6.17
CA THR A 57 -2.16 -10.74 -4.97
C THR A 57 -1.94 -9.42 -4.23
N LEU A 58 -2.04 -9.49 -2.91
CA LEU A 58 -1.78 -8.39 -1.99
C LEU A 58 -0.54 -8.70 -1.16
N LEU A 59 0.40 -7.76 -1.08
CA LEU A 59 1.62 -7.85 -0.27
C LEU A 59 1.59 -6.80 0.83
N LEU A 60 1.75 -7.21 2.09
CA LEU A 60 1.51 -6.37 3.25
C LEU A 60 2.56 -6.55 4.33
N GLY A 61 2.85 -5.49 5.07
CA GLY A 61 3.48 -5.60 6.38
C GLY A 61 2.47 -6.05 7.44
N ARG A 62 2.96 -6.64 8.54
CA ARG A 62 2.15 -7.23 9.60
C ARG A 62 1.08 -6.29 10.18
N LYS A 63 1.42 -5.00 10.40
CA LYS A 63 0.46 -4.05 11.00
C LYS A 63 -0.72 -3.78 10.07
N THR A 64 -0.45 -3.50 8.80
CA THR A 64 -1.47 -3.25 7.78
C THR A 64 -2.32 -4.50 7.56
N TRP A 65 -1.67 -5.68 7.45
CA TRP A 65 -2.38 -6.95 7.35
C TRP A 65 -3.34 -7.19 8.52
N LYS A 66 -2.89 -6.91 9.76
CA LYS A 66 -3.75 -7.06 10.93
C LYS A 66 -4.91 -6.08 10.92
N LEU A 67 -4.67 -4.82 10.56
CA LEU A 67 -5.70 -3.79 10.47
C LEU A 67 -6.82 -4.20 9.49
N HIS A 68 -6.45 -4.61 8.29
CA HIS A 68 -7.41 -5.07 7.29
C HIS A 68 -8.08 -6.38 7.70
N GLY A 69 -7.35 -7.32 8.27
CA GLY A 69 -7.91 -8.56 8.78
C GLY A 69 -8.96 -8.33 9.87
N ASP A 70 -8.67 -7.48 10.84
CA ASP A 70 -9.62 -7.12 11.90
C ASP A 70 -10.90 -6.46 11.33
N ALA A 71 -10.77 -5.69 10.24
CA ALA A 71 -11.90 -5.02 9.61
C ALA A 71 -12.73 -5.93 8.69
N PHE A 72 -12.09 -6.77 7.89
CA PHE A 72 -12.75 -7.48 6.79
C PHE A 72 -12.97 -8.97 7.02
N GLU A 73 -12.19 -9.63 7.90
CA GLU A 73 -12.40 -11.07 8.19
C GLU A 73 -13.79 -11.37 8.79
N PRO A 74 -14.37 -10.50 9.67
CA PRO A 74 -15.71 -10.72 10.19
C PRO A 74 -16.83 -10.61 9.12
N ASN A 75 -16.62 -9.78 8.08
CA ASN A 75 -17.60 -9.52 7.02
C ASN A 75 -16.96 -9.70 5.64
N PRO A 76 -16.79 -10.93 5.15
CA PRO A 76 -16.12 -11.21 3.88
C PRO A 76 -16.74 -10.54 2.64
N ALA A 77 -18.02 -10.24 2.70
CA ALA A 77 -18.72 -9.58 1.58
C ALA A 77 -18.30 -8.12 1.39
N ASP A 78 -17.78 -7.50 2.45
CA ASP A 78 -17.32 -6.11 2.46
C ASP A 78 -15.80 -5.99 2.20
N ASP A 79 -15.09 -7.11 2.03
CA ASP A 79 -13.65 -7.14 1.79
C ASP A 79 -13.32 -6.70 0.35
N PRO A 80 -12.77 -5.49 0.14
CA PRO A 80 -12.42 -5.01 -1.20
C PRO A 80 -11.27 -5.81 -1.83
N PHE A 81 -10.52 -6.58 -1.03
CA PHE A 81 -9.43 -7.48 -1.43
C PHE A 81 -9.89 -8.93 -1.54
N GLY A 82 -11.21 -9.16 -1.50
CA GLY A 82 -11.80 -10.50 -1.56
C GLY A 82 -11.34 -11.27 -2.81
N GLY A 83 -10.91 -12.53 -2.60
CA GLY A 83 -10.40 -13.38 -3.68
C GLY A 83 -8.92 -13.15 -4.05
N MET A 84 -8.24 -12.15 -3.51
CA MET A 84 -6.78 -12.00 -3.67
C MET A 84 -6.03 -12.89 -2.68
N LYS A 85 -4.94 -13.50 -3.16
CA LYS A 85 -3.94 -14.14 -2.30
C LYS A 85 -3.18 -13.06 -1.53
N LYS A 86 -3.01 -13.25 -0.23
CA LYS A 86 -2.35 -12.28 0.64
C LYS A 86 -1.01 -12.81 1.14
N TYR A 87 0.04 -12.03 0.99
CA TYR A 87 1.34 -12.30 1.60
C TYR A 87 1.61 -11.28 2.70
N VAL A 88 1.84 -11.75 3.92
CA VAL A 88 2.16 -10.91 5.09
C VAL A 88 3.62 -11.10 5.48
N VAL A 89 4.37 -10.01 5.42
CA VAL A 89 5.79 -10.01 5.82
C VAL A 89 5.89 -9.82 7.32
N SER A 90 6.40 -10.86 8.02
CA SER A 90 6.58 -10.83 9.47
C SER A 90 7.53 -11.91 9.97
N ASN A 91 8.47 -11.55 10.85
CA ASN A 91 9.29 -12.49 11.60
C ASN A 91 8.69 -12.88 12.96
N THR A 92 7.57 -12.27 13.36
CA THR A 92 6.97 -12.48 14.69
C THR A 92 5.60 -13.11 14.66
N LEU A 93 4.89 -13.02 13.52
CA LEU A 93 3.58 -13.64 13.34
C LEU A 93 3.72 -15.17 13.35
N LYS A 94 2.85 -15.85 14.09
CA LYS A 94 2.88 -17.31 14.24
C LYS A 94 1.82 -18.03 13.41
N SER A 95 0.72 -17.34 13.07
CA SER A 95 -0.36 -17.83 12.22
C SER A 95 -0.86 -16.72 11.31
N ALA A 96 -1.32 -17.06 10.12
CA ALA A 96 -1.94 -16.16 9.15
C ALA A 96 -3.49 -16.31 9.13
N GLU A 97 -4.08 -16.96 10.10
CA GLU A 97 -5.53 -17.22 10.20
C GLU A 97 -6.37 -15.94 10.44
N GLY A 98 -5.74 -14.83 10.82
CA GLY A 98 -6.42 -13.56 11.09
C GLY A 98 -6.98 -12.84 9.85
N TRP A 99 -6.66 -13.32 8.65
CA TRP A 99 -7.28 -12.88 7.40
C TRP A 99 -7.12 -14.00 6.36
N ARG A 100 -8.24 -14.45 5.77
CA ARG A 100 -8.28 -15.59 4.83
C ARG A 100 -7.30 -15.42 3.67
N ASP A 101 -6.90 -16.54 3.06
CA ASP A 101 -5.97 -16.59 1.92
C ASP A 101 -4.60 -15.94 2.17
N SER A 102 -4.20 -15.87 3.45
CA SER A 102 -2.93 -15.27 3.85
C SER A 102 -1.81 -16.31 4.00
N THR A 103 -0.59 -15.91 3.62
CA THR A 103 0.64 -16.69 3.78
C THR A 103 1.71 -15.80 4.40
N ILE A 104 2.41 -16.29 5.43
CA ILE A 104 3.51 -15.55 6.07
C ILE A 104 4.77 -15.66 5.22
N ILE A 105 5.42 -14.50 5.00
CA ILE A 105 6.80 -14.40 4.49
C ILE A 105 7.71 -14.04 5.65
N SER A 106 8.79 -14.79 5.83
CA SER A 106 9.82 -14.55 6.85
C SER A 106 11.22 -14.88 6.30
N GLY A 107 12.27 -14.48 7.03
CA GLY A 107 13.66 -14.73 6.61
C GLY A 107 14.12 -13.74 5.55
N ASP A 108 14.63 -14.20 4.41
CA ASP A 108 15.04 -13.34 3.29
C ASP A 108 13.83 -12.83 2.50
N VAL A 109 13.26 -11.75 3.01
CA VAL A 109 12.05 -11.11 2.45
C VAL A 109 12.26 -10.65 1.00
N VAL A 110 13.46 -10.18 0.65
CA VAL A 110 13.77 -9.67 -0.69
C VAL A 110 13.74 -10.81 -1.70
N GLU A 111 14.35 -11.94 -1.37
CA GLU A 111 14.37 -13.13 -2.23
C GLU A 111 12.97 -13.73 -2.37
N GLU A 112 12.23 -13.84 -1.28
CA GLU A 112 10.85 -14.35 -1.32
C GLU A 112 9.93 -13.48 -2.20
N ILE A 113 10.05 -12.15 -2.12
CA ILE A 113 9.29 -11.24 -3.00
C ILE A 113 9.69 -11.43 -4.47
N ARG A 114 10.98 -11.62 -4.78
CA ARG A 114 11.43 -11.94 -6.14
C ARG A 114 10.83 -13.26 -6.64
N ASN A 115 10.80 -14.28 -5.79
CA ASN A 115 10.19 -15.57 -6.10
C ASN A 115 8.70 -15.42 -6.43
N ILE A 116 7.96 -14.61 -5.65
CA ILE A 116 6.54 -14.33 -5.90
C ILE A 116 6.35 -13.57 -7.22
N LYS A 117 7.20 -12.58 -7.54
CA LYS A 117 7.16 -11.86 -8.83
C LYS A 117 7.34 -12.81 -10.02
N ASN A 118 8.11 -13.88 -9.88
CA ASN A 118 8.39 -14.84 -10.95
C ASN A 118 7.29 -15.91 -11.12
N GLN A 119 6.33 -16.01 -10.19
CA GLN A 119 5.20 -16.92 -10.33
C GLN A 119 4.24 -16.45 -11.44
N PRO A 120 3.47 -17.36 -12.05
CA PRO A 120 2.37 -16.98 -12.94
C PRO A 120 1.28 -16.25 -12.15
N GLY A 121 0.60 -15.30 -12.79
CA GLY A 121 -0.50 -14.53 -12.20
C GLY A 121 -0.56 -13.10 -12.73
N LYS A 122 -1.52 -12.33 -12.20
CA LYS A 122 -1.64 -10.90 -12.44
C LYS A 122 -0.63 -10.11 -11.59
N ASN A 123 -0.77 -8.79 -11.52
CA ASN A 123 0.09 -7.93 -10.71
C ASN A 123 -0.08 -8.17 -9.20
N ILE A 124 0.86 -7.65 -8.44
CA ILE A 124 0.89 -7.67 -6.97
C ILE A 124 0.66 -6.25 -6.50
N ILE A 125 -0.34 -6.02 -5.66
CA ILE A 125 -0.54 -4.73 -5.00
C ILE A 125 0.21 -4.73 -3.67
N MET A 126 0.94 -3.67 -3.41
CA MET A 126 1.53 -3.34 -2.13
C MET A 126 0.77 -2.17 -1.52
N ASP A 127 0.06 -2.42 -0.41
CA ASP A 127 -0.78 -1.46 0.30
C ASP A 127 -0.31 -1.34 1.76
N GLY A 128 0.85 -0.70 1.96
CA GLY A 128 1.49 -0.59 3.29
C GLY A 128 2.18 -1.89 3.75
N SER A 129 3.06 -1.86 4.70
CA SER A 129 3.47 -0.79 5.61
C SER A 129 4.70 -0.02 5.10
N SER A 130 4.93 1.17 5.67
CA SER A 130 6.08 2.02 5.34
C SER A 130 7.43 1.31 5.50
N VAL A 131 7.58 0.41 6.47
CA VAL A 131 8.84 -0.34 6.70
C VAL A 131 9.10 -1.31 5.54
N LEU A 132 8.09 -2.07 5.11
CA LEU A 132 8.21 -2.99 3.99
C LEU A 132 8.45 -2.22 2.68
N LEU A 133 7.71 -1.13 2.45
CA LEU A 133 7.90 -0.25 1.30
C LEU A 133 9.33 0.26 1.18
N ARG A 134 9.93 0.74 2.28
CA ARG A 134 11.33 1.18 2.28
C ARG A 134 12.28 0.06 1.85
N THR A 135 12.10 -1.15 2.37
CA THR A 135 12.89 -2.31 1.96
C THR A 135 12.74 -2.59 0.47
N MET A 136 11.52 -2.55 -0.05
CA MET A 136 11.25 -2.81 -1.46
C MET A 136 11.84 -1.73 -2.37
N ILE A 137 11.70 -0.46 -2.00
CA ILE A 137 12.28 0.67 -2.74
C ILE A 137 13.81 0.60 -2.75
N GLN A 138 14.44 0.30 -1.61
CA GLN A 138 15.88 0.18 -1.50
C GLN A 138 16.45 -0.95 -2.38
N ASN A 139 15.68 -2.01 -2.62
CA ASN A 139 16.08 -3.18 -3.40
C ASN A 139 15.52 -3.19 -4.84
N ASP A 140 14.99 -2.06 -5.32
CA ASP A 140 14.48 -1.87 -6.69
C ASP A 140 13.40 -2.92 -7.07
N LEU A 141 12.52 -3.25 -6.12
CA LEU A 141 11.46 -4.26 -6.31
C LEU A 141 10.15 -3.67 -6.81
N VAL A 142 9.97 -2.36 -6.71
CA VAL A 142 8.75 -1.66 -7.11
C VAL A 142 8.78 -1.35 -8.60
N ASP A 143 7.75 -1.77 -9.33
CA ASP A 143 7.62 -1.53 -10.77
C ASP A 143 6.71 -0.33 -11.09
N GLU A 144 5.79 0.01 -10.18
CA GLU A 144 4.85 1.11 -10.40
C GLU A 144 4.36 1.70 -9.07
N TYR A 145 4.07 3.00 -9.09
CA TYR A 145 3.45 3.74 -7.99
C TYR A 145 2.11 4.29 -8.48
N ALA A 146 1.02 3.94 -7.80
CA ALA A 146 -0.33 4.46 -7.98
C ALA A 146 -0.68 5.27 -6.73
N LEU A 147 -0.56 6.58 -6.81
CA LEU A 147 -0.59 7.48 -5.67
C LEU A 147 -1.80 8.41 -5.73
N HIS A 148 -2.54 8.53 -4.64
CA HIS A 148 -3.48 9.62 -4.42
C HIS A 148 -2.79 10.69 -3.59
N VAL A 149 -2.40 11.79 -4.20
CA VAL A 149 -1.70 12.90 -3.55
C VAL A 149 -2.73 13.88 -3.00
N TYR A 150 -2.79 13.99 -1.68
CA TYR A 150 -3.74 14.84 -0.97
C TYR A 150 -3.19 16.24 -0.76
N PRO A 151 -4.03 17.29 -0.89
CA PRO A 151 -3.61 18.70 -0.85
C PRO A 151 -3.36 19.20 0.59
N LEU A 152 -2.54 18.49 1.35
CA LEU A 152 -2.18 18.86 2.73
C LEU A 152 -0.73 18.50 3.04
N VAL A 153 -0.21 19.14 4.09
CA VAL A 153 1.12 18.95 4.68
C VAL A 153 0.93 18.65 6.16
N LEU A 154 1.46 17.53 6.65
CA LEU A 154 1.36 17.13 8.05
C LEU A 154 2.61 17.47 8.87
N GLY A 155 3.78 17.57 8.23
CA GLY A 155 5.05 17.90 8.86
C GLY A 155 5.70 16.76 9.64
N ILE A 156 4.92 15.82 10.15
CA ILE A 156 5.36 14.64 10.91
C ILE A 156 4.70 13.38 10.34
N GLY A 157 5.25 12.20 10.64
CA GLY A 157 4.69 10.90 10.25
C GLY A 157 5.64 10.05 9.41
N LYS A 158 5.22 8.82 9.13
CA LYS A 158 5.96 7.87 8.29
C LYS A 158 5.80 8.27 6.83
N ARG A 159 6.93 8.40 6.13
CA ARG A 159 6.97 8.78 4.71
C ARG A 159 7.14 7.57 3.81
N LEU A 160 6.60 7.69 2.58
CA LEU A 160 6.70 6.66 1.54
C LEU A 160 8.14 6.47 1.10
N PHE A 161 8.80 7.53 0.67
CA PHE A 161 10.15 7.44 0.13
C PHE A 161 11.22 7.50 1.24
N PRO A 162 12.18 6.56 1.25
CA PRO A 162 13.28 6.58 2.22
C PRO A 162 14.27 7.71 1.91
N ASP A 163 14.91 8.22 2.96
CA ASP A 163 16.00 9.16 2.81
C ASP A 163 17.19 8.51 2.08
N GLY A 164 17.90 9.30 1.28
CA GLY A 164 19.14 8.90 0.61
C GLY A 164 18.97 8.03 -0.65
N LYS A 165 17.76 7.60 -1.01
CA LYS A 165 17.49 6.89 -2.27
C LYS A 165 16.97 7.88 -3.31
N ARG A 166 17.71 8.10 -4.38
CA ARG A 166 17.24 8.82 -5.57
C ARG A 166 16.50 7.85 -6.49
N LEU A 167 15.31 8.24 -6.93
CA LEU A 167 14.52 7.56 -7.95
C LEU A 167 14.19 8.55 -9.07
N ASN A 168 14.40 8.15 -10.30
CA ASN A 168 13.83 8.84 -11.45
C ASN A 168 12.52 8.13 -11.81
N LEU A 169 11.44 8.90 -11.92
CA LEU A 169 10.11 8.36 -12.16
C LEU A 169 9.52 9.01 -13.42
N LYS A 170 8.98 8.18 -14.29
CA LYS A 170 8.23 8.60 -15.47
C LYS A 170 6.74 8.62 -15.13
N LEU A 171 6.08 9.76 -15.33
CA LEU A 171 4.63 9.88 -15.21
C LEU A 171 3.94 9.09 -16.33
N ILE A 172 3.01 8.22 -15.94
CA ILE A 172 2.20 7.41 -16.86
C ILE A 172 0.80 7.98 -16.99
N GLU A 173 0.20 8.40 -15.87
CA GLU A 173 -1.17 8.87 -15.78
C GLU A 173 -1.30 9.93 -14.69
N SER A 174 -2.19 10.91 -14.88
CA SER A 174 -2.54 11.88 -13.85
C SER A 174 -3.96 12.38 -14.06
N SER A 175 -4.73 12.47 -12.98
CA SER A 175 -6.05 13.09 -12.97
C SER A 175 -6.27 13.84 -11.66
N ALA A 176 -6.84 15.06 -11.76
CA ALA A 176 -7.21 15.86 -10.60
C ALA A 176 -8.69 15.62 -10.26
N LEU A 177 -8.96 15.38 -8.98
CA LEU A 177 -10.31 15.18 -8.46
C LEU A 177 -10.89 16.52 -7.97
N PRO A 178 -12.23 16.65 -7.91
CA PRO A 178 -12.90 17.87 -7.45
C PRO A 178 -12.52 18.31 -6.03
N THR A 179 -12.09 17.36 -5.18
CA THR A 179 -11.63 17.62 -3.80
C THR A 179 -10.19 18.15 -3.71
N GLY A 180 -9.49 18.30 -4.85
CA GLY A 180 -8.09 18.71 -4.90
C GLY A 180 -7.09 17.55 -4.74
N VAL A 181 -7.55 16.33 -4.53
CA VAL A 181 -6.71 15.14 -4.60
C VAL A 181 -6.26 14.92 -6.04
N VAL A 182 -4.99 14.54 -6.23
CA VAL A 182 -4.46 14.23 -7.56
C VAL A 182 -4.05 12.76 -7.59
N TYR A 183 -4.71 11.97 -8.43
CA TYR A 183 -4.26 10.61 -8.72
C TYR A 183 -3.11 10.64 -9.72
N GLN A 184 -2.06 9.86 -9.47
CA GLN A 184 -0.88 9.82 -10.31
C GLN A 184 -0.33 8.39 -10.36
N ARG A 185 0.05 7.95 -11.57
CA ARG A 185 0.78 6.69 -11.77
C ARG A 185 2.18 6.99 -12.31
N TYR A 186 3.18 6.36 -11.71
CA TYR A 186 4.58 6.48 -12.10
C TYR A 186 5.23 5.12 -12.27
N GLN A 187 6.24 5.06 -13.14
CA GLN A 187 7.15 3.92 -13.26
C GLN A 187 8.60 4.39 -13.04
N PRO A 188 9.45 3.61 -12.36
CA PRO A 188 10.89 3.84 -12.35
C PRO A 188 11.46 3.85 -13.77
N GLU A 189 12.42 4.78 -14.04
CA GLU A 189 13.17 4.86 -15.30
C GLU A 189 14.38 3.94 -15.29
#